data_467e532178ad23b6984fde98a950541e
#
_entry.id   467e532178ad23b6984fde98a950541e
#
_cell.length_a   1.000
_cell.length_b   1.000
_cell.length_c   1.000
_cell.angle_alpha   90.00
_cell.angle_beta   90.00
_cell.angle_gamma   90.00
#
_symmetry.space_group_name_H-M   'P 1'
#
loop_
_entity.id
_entity.type
_entity.pdbx_description
1 polymer ?
#
loop_
_entity_poly.entity_id
_entity_poly.type
_entity_poly.pdbx_seq_one_letter_code
_entity_poly.pdbx_strand_id
1 'polypeptide(L)'
;KVLIETHGHTQIFGWCGLFIMGVSYFVLPRFYAVRIYSGKLANLSFYFMVAGIFLVFTYRTLLPLNNHFFFKALILSGCSLEILAVLMFLIVAVKTVLSAEKQELETYETFLFSGYLWFLIVTVAHAGIVLYMINVNETVFPHAAIYPLRHIQVMGFITMVILGVLSRTLPAFLGLKTPNAKMNLIIMFMLNASVLVRAVSQPLMTYYADVNLPFYYVFNTLYFTSACVELLSILLFLYNLNILTKPEVDFSGMEIEKSYEKFVWAGILWLIVAEIGMIIFAVQESFAGVPVSHAIIGSYRHAVTVGFITMMIFGFASRIIPISQGVKLHCYSSLTISFILINTGSFLRVVFQPIAVHTGSVPSYLIMGISGLIESVAILLFGINIWRTLSDGKRQGAGEEDDHGNITSV
;
A
#
# COMPACT_ATOMS: atom_id res chain seq x y z
N LYS A 1 22.82 -2.08 0.82
CA LYS A 1 21.70 -1.92 1.76
C LYS A 1 20.93 -0.61 1.50
N VAL A 2 21.61 0.55 1.44
CA VAL A 2 20.97 1.86 1.21
C VAL A 2 20.06 1.86 -0.02
N LEU A 3 20.50 1.35 -1.16
CA LEU A 3 19.68 1.24 -2.37
C LEU A 3 18.39 0.43 -2.17
N ILE A 4 18.44 -0.65 -1.40
CA ILE A 4 17.24 -1.46 -1.08
C ILE A 4 16.28 -0.65 -0.20
N GLU A 5 16.80 0.11 0.75
CA GLU A 5 16.00 0.93 1.64
C GLU A 5 15.35 2.11 0.91
N THR A 6 16.10 2.81 0.04
CA THR A 6 15.58 3.90 -0.78
C THR A 6 14.59 3.42 -1.84
N HIS A 7 14.85 2.25 -2.47
CA HIS A 7 13.88 1.60 -3.35
C HIS A 7 12.56 1.31 -2.63
N GLY A 8 12.61 0.69 -1.44
CA GLY A 8 11.41 0.43 -0.65
C GLY A 8 10.70 1.71 -0.18
N HIS A 9 11.43 2.79 0.11
CA HIS A 9 10.84 4.09 0.43
C HIS A 9 10.07 4.66 -0.78
N THR A 10 10.70 4.67 -1.95
CA THR A 10 10.07 5.16 -3.19
C THR A 10 8.84 4.35 -3.57
N GLN A 11 8.83 3.03 -3.35
CA GLN A 11 7.65 2.20 -3.59
C GLN A 11 6.50 2.53 -2.63
N ILE A 12 6.79 2.69 -1.34
CA ILE A 12 5.74 2.96 -0.34
C ILE A 12 5.17 4.38 -0.51
N PHE A 13 6.02 5.40 -0.61
CA PHE A 13 5.56 6.79 -0.70
C PHE A 13 5.18 7.18 -2.14
N GLY A 14 5.98 6.75 -3.12
CA GLY A 14 5.76 7.06 -4.53
C GLY A 14 4.64 6.23 -5.15
N TRP A 15 4.79 4.90 -5.18
CA TRP A 15 3.80 4.05 -5.82
C TRP A 15 2.49 3.97 -5.02
N CYS A 16 2.56 3.57 -3.76
CA CYS A 16 1.36 3.37 -2.95
C CYS A 16 0.80 4.70 -2.41
N GLY A 17 1.66 5.56 -1.84
CA GLY A 17 1.25 6.80 -1.19
C GLY A 17 0.60 7.78 -2.16
N LEU A 18 1.24 8.07 -3.30
CA LEU A 18 0.66 8.96 -4.32
C LEU A 18 -0.63 8.38 -4.93
N PHE A 19 -0.70 7.06 -5.14
CA PHE A 19 -1.92 6.42 -5.62
C PHE A 19 -3.06 6.55 -4.60
N ILE A 20 -2.81 6.29 -3.32
CA ILE A 20 -3.79 6.43 -2.24
C ILE A 20 -4.25 7.88 -2.13
N MET A 21 -3.34 8.86 -2.15
CA MET A 21 -3.69 10.29 -2.13
C MET A 21 -4.60 10.65 -3.31
N GLY A 22 -4.22 10.26 -4.53
CA GLY A 22 -4.98 10.54 -5.75
C GLY A 22 -6.37 9.91 -5.75
N VAL A 23 -6.45 8.61 -5.41
CA VAL A 23 -7.74 7.89 -5.30
C VAL A 23 -8.61 8.49 -4.20
N SER A 24 -8.04 8.87 -3.06
CA SER A 24 -8.78 9.50 -1.96
C SER A 24 -9.38 10.84 -2.38
N TYR A 25 -8.64 11.68 -3.11
CA TYR A 25 -9.15 12.95 -3.65
C TYR A 25 -10.27 12.76 -4.67
N PHE A 26 -10.30 11.62 -5.35
CA PHE A 26 -11.36 11.27 -6.29
C PHE A 26 -12.58 10.64 -5.59
N VAL A 27 -12.36 9.72 -4.65
CA VAL A 27 -13.39 8.86 -4.06
C VAL A 27 -14.13 9.57 -2.92
N LEU A 28 -13.42 10.26 -2.01
CA LEU A 28 -14.06 10.91 -0.86
C LEU A 28 -15.15 11.92 -1.26
N PRO A 29 -14.92 12.87 -2.21
CA PRO A 29 -15.98 13.77 -2.63
C PRO A 29 -17.23 13.03 -3.16
N ARG A 30 -17.03 11.89 -3.84
CA ARG A 30 -18.13 11.08 -4.40
C ARG A 30 -18.88 10.28 -3.35
N PHE A 31 -18.17 9.75 -2.36
CA PHE A 31 -18.81 9.01 -1.27
C PHE A 31 -19.71 9.89 -0.42
N TYR A 32 -19.35 11.15 -0.27
CA TYR A 32 -20.10 12.13 0.53
C TYR A 32 -20.98 13.08 -0.30
N ALA A 33 -21.00 12.93 -1.64
CA ALA A 33 -21.72 13.82 -2.57
C ALA A 33 -21.38 15.30 -2.37
N VAL A 34 -20.12 15.61 -2.08
CA VAL A 34 -19.60 16.98 -1.86
C VAL A 34 -18.48 17.31 -2.85
N ARG A 35 -18.12 18.59 -2.92
CA ARG A 35 -16.91 19.01 -3.65
C ARG A 35 -15.67 18.80 -2.78
N ILE A 36 -14.53 18.56 -3.44
CA ILE A 36 -13.24 18.54 -2.73
C ILE A 36 -12.97 19.90 -2.07
N TYR A 37 -12.54 19.89 -0.81
CA TYR A 37 -12.31 21.11 -0.03
C TYR A 37 -11.39 22.11 -0.74
N SER A 38 -10.27 21.65 -1.32
CA SER A 38 -9.34 22.50 -2.05
C SER A 38 -8.51 21.73 -3.06
N GLY A 39 -8.80 21.91 -4.35
CA GLY A 39 -7.98 21.34 -5.43
C GLY A 39 -6.55 21.92 -5.46
N LYS A 40 -6.38 23.20 -5.07
CA LYS A 40 -5.06 23.83 -4.99
C LYS A 40 -4.18 23.14 -3.93
N LEU A 41 -4.73 22.87 -2.75
CA LEU A 41 -4.00 22.23 -1.67
C LEU A 41 -3.72 20.75 -2.01
N ALA A 42 -4.65 20.06 -2.68
CA ALA A 42 -4.46 18.71 -3.18
C ALA A 42 -3.31 18.63 -4.20
N ASN A 43 -3.25 19.55 -5.16
CA ASN A 43 -2.15 19.64 -6.12
C ASN A 43 -0.81 19.96 -5.42
N LEU A 44 -0.82 20.89 -4.47
CA LEU A 44 0.40 21.26 -3.73
C LEU A 44 0.93 20.05 -2.92
N SER A 45 0.06 19.28 -2.29
CA SER A 45 0.46 18.06 -1.57
C SER A 45 1.11 17.04 -2.50
N PHE A 46 0.60 16.88 -3.72
CA PHE A 46 1.21 16.03 -4.75
C PHE A 46 2.63 16.50 -5.10
N TYR A 47 2.82 17.79 -5.41
CA TYR A 47 4.14 18.30 -5.76
C TYR A 47 5.14 18.19 -4.61
N PHE A 48 4.70 18.43 -3.38
CA PHE A 48 5.56 18.30 -2.20
C PHE A 48 5.96 16.84 -1.97
N MET A 49 5.03 15.90 -2.14
CA MET A 49 5.34 14.46 -2.03
C MET A 49 6.36 14.04 -3.10
N VAL A 50 6.15 14.42 -4.37
CA VAL A 50 7.08 14.08 -5.46
C VAL A 50 8.45 14.70 -5.23
N ALA A 51 8.54 15.97 -4.84
CA ALA A 51 9.79 16.64 -4.55
C ALA A 51 10.50 16.01 -3.33
N GLY A 52 9.74 15.68 -2.27
CA GLY A 52 10.26 15.00 -1.09
C GLY A 52 10.88 13.64 -1.41
N ILE A 53 10.15 12.79 -2.12
CA ILE A 53 10.63 11.49 -2.56
C ILE A 53 11.89 11.62 -3.44
N PHE A 54 11.90 12.57 -4.37
CA PHE A 54 13.05 12.82 -5.24
C PHE A 54 14.30 13.20 -4.44
N LEU A 55 14.18 14.12 -3.48
CA LEU A 55 15.28 14.53 -2.62
C LEU A 55 15.79 13.37 -1.75
N VAL A 56 14.87 12.66 -1.07
CA VAL A 56 15.24 11.51 -0.23
C VAL A 56 15.92 10.43 -1.05
N PHE A 57 15.34 10.04 -2.20
CA PHE A 57 15.90 9.00 -3.06
C PHE A 57 17.30 9.37 -3.56
N THR A 58 17.45 10.57 -4.16
CA THR A 58 18.69 10.99 -4.81
C THR A 58 19.81 11.14 -3.80
N TYR A 59 19.59 11.94 -2.76
CA TYR A 59 20.69 12.29 -1.85
C TYR A 59 20.99 11.19 -0.85
N ARG A 60 20.02 10.38 -0.46
CA ARG A 60 20.28 9.21 0.35
C ARG A 60 21.06 8.12 -0.39
N THR A 61 20.83 7.98 -1.70
CA THR A 61 21.59 7.09 -2.57
C THR A 61 23.05 7.57 -2.74
N LEU A 62 23.27 8.87 -2.81
CA LEU A 62 24.60 9.48 -2.95
C LEU A 62 25.36 9.61 -1.64
N LEU A 63 24.69 9.62 -0.49
CA LEU A 63 25.29 9.81 0.84
C LEU A 63 26.46 8.84 1.14
N PRO A 64 26.41 7.53 0.79
CA PRO A 64 27.55 6.63 1.01
C PRO A 64 28.79 6.98 0.19
N LEU A 65 28.65 7.70 -0.93
CA LEU A 65 29.75 8.12 -1.80
C LEU A 65 30.38 9.43 -1.31
N ASN A 66 29.58 10.30 -0.72
CA ASN A 66 30.03 11.59 -0.20
C ASN A 66 29.16 11.99 1.00
N ASN A 67 29.66 11.75 2.21
CA ASN A 67 28.98 12.05 3.47
C ASN A 67 29.06 13.54 3.84
N HIS A 68 28.67 14.43 2.91
CA HIS A 68 28.72 15.86 3.08
C HIS A 68 27.46 16.39 3.77
N PHE A 69 27.61 17.41 4.63
CA PHE A 69 26.50 18.08 5.34
C PHE A 69 25.38 18.52 4.40
N PHE A 70 25.72 19.03 3.22
CA PHE A 70 24.74 19.45 2.22
C PHE A 70 23.77 18.32 1.82
N PHE A 71 24.24 17.09 1.62
CA PHE A 71 23.35 15.96 1.29
C PHE A 71 22.44 15.59 2.45
N LYS A 72 22.96 15.65 3.69
CA LYS A 72 22.15 15.42 4.90
C LYS A 72 21.02 16.46 5.02
N ALA A 73 21.33 17.74 4.75
CA ALA A 73 20.33 18.81 4.76
C ALA A 73 19.26 18.60 3.69
N LEU A 74 19.62 18.16 2.47
CA LEU A 74 18.66 17.89 1.39
C LEU A 74 17.77 16.66 1.69
N ILE A 75 18.32 15.61 2.34
CA ILE A 75 17.50 14.48 2.78
C ILE A 75 16.46 14.92 3.83
N LEU A 76 16.85 15.72 4.82
CA LEU A 76 15.95 16.26 5.84
C LEU A 76 14.89 17.18 5.23
N SER A 77 15.28 18.02 4.26
CA SER A 77 14.33 18.85 3.50
C SER A 77 13.31 17.98 2.75
N GLY A 78 13.76 16.88 2.14
CA GLY A 78 12.88 15.91 1.50
C GLY A 78 11.88 15.29 2.49
N CYS A 79 12.35 14.80 3.64
CA CYS A 79 11.48 14.28 4.70
C CYS A 79 10.47 15.34 5.20
N SER A 80 10.89 16.60 5.32
CA SER A 80 10.00 17.67 5.73
C SER A 80 8.90 17.95 4.68
N LEU A 81 9.24 17.89 3.38
CA LEU A 81 8.27 18.01 2.29
C LEU A 81 7.27 16.85 2.29
N GLU A 82 7.71 15.63 2.56
CA GLU A 82 6.81 14.47 2.70
C GLU A 82 5.83 14.65 3.87
N ILE A 83 6.31 15.11 5.04
CA ILE A 83 5.43 15.40 6.19
C ILE A 83 4.41 16.49 5.82
N LEU A 84 4.83 17.58 5.21
CA LEU A 84 3.94 18.65 4.79
C LEU A 84 2.91 18.15 3.76
N ALA A 85 3.34 17.31 2.81
CA ALA A 85 2.44 16.69 1.83
C ALA A 85 1.34 15.87 2.49
N VAL A 86 1.71 15.02 3.45
CA VAL A 86 0.74 14.18 4.19
C VAL A 86 -0.18 15.03 5.06
N LEU A 87 0.33 16.07 5.72
CA LEU A 87 -0.52 17.00 6.49
C LEU A 87 -1.53 17.72 5.59
N MET A 88 -1.10 18.23 4.43
CA MET A 88 -2.01 18.84 3.45
C MET A 88 -3.04 17.84 2.95
N PHE A 89 -2.64 16.60 2.67
CA PHE A 89 -3.54 15.52 2.30
C PHE A 89 -4.61 15.28 3.38
N LEU A 90 -4.21 15.16 4.64
CA LEU A 90 -5.13 14.98 5.77
C LEU A 90 -6.10 16.15 5.91
N ILE A 91 -5.61 17.38 5.78
CA ILE A 91 -6.46 18.59 5.85
C ILE A 91 -7.52 18.54 4.73
N VAL A 92 -7.13 18.22 3.51
CA VAL A 92 -8.07 18.12 2.38
C VAL A 92 -9.07 16.99 2.61
N ALA A 93 -8.62 15.80 3.00
CA ALA A 93 -9.48 14.64 3.24
C ALA A 93 -10.51 14.92 4.35
N VAL A 94 -10.04 15.36 5.53
CA VAL A 94 -10.90 15.63 6.69
C VAL A 94 -11.88 16.77 6.39
N LYS A 95 -11.41 17.89 5.85
CA LYS A 95 -12.30 19.03 5.53
C LYS A 95 -13.30 18.72 4.41
N THR A 96 -12.96 17.85 3.47
CA THR A 96 -13.90 17.37 2.46
C THR A 96 -15.03 16.58 3.12
N VAL A 97 -14.72 15.68 4.04
CA VAL A 97 -15.71 14.89 4.77
C VAL A 97 -16.56 15.77 5.69
N LEU A 98 -15.92 16.68 6.44
CA LEU A 98 -16.63 17.60 7.33
C LEU A 98 -17.55 18.61 6.60
N SER A 99 -17.41 18.77 5.29
CA SER A 99 -18.33 19.61 4.49
C SER A 99 -19.64 18.90 4.11
N ALA A 100 -19.75 17.60 4.38
CA ALA A 100 -20.96 16.84 4.14
C ALA A 100 -22.01 17.09 5.22
N GLU A 101 -23.29 17.02 4.83
CA GLU A 101 -24.41 17.11 5.80
C GLU A 101 -24.49 15.87 6.70
N LYS A 102 -24.03 14.72 6.21
CA LYS A 102 -23.96 13.48 6.98
C LYS A 102 -22.80 13.55 7.99
N GLN A 103 -23.15 13.46 9.26
CA GLN A 103 -22.15 13.55 10.36
C GLN A 103 -21.73 12.18 10.92
N GLU A 104 -22.44 11.09 10.60
CA GLU A 104 -22.09 9.76 11.11
C GLU A 104 -21.09 9.07 10.18
N LEU A 105 -19.96 8.66 10.76
CA LEU A 105 -18.95 7.87 10.04
C LEU A 105 -19.44 6.45 9.80
N GLU A 106 -19.41 6.00 8.57
CA GLU A 106 -19.59 4.59 8.25
C GLU A 106 -18.35 3.79 8.62
N THR A 107 -18.50 2.49 8.85
CA THR A 107 -17.39 1.68 9.37
C THR A 107 -16.21 1.53 8.39
N TYR A 108 -16.44 1.61 7.08
CA TYR A 108 -15.34 1.63 6.11
C TYR A 108 -14.48 2.90 6.22
N GLU A 109 -15.09 4.02 6.63
CA GLU A 109 -14.41 5.30 6.83
C GLU A 109 -13.45 5.24 8.00
N THR A 110 -13.80 4.49 9.05
CA THR A 110 -12.89 4.29 10.20
C THR A 110 -11.60 3.58 9.81
N PHE A 111 -11.67 2.62 8.88
CA PHE A 111 -10.47 2.01 8.29
C PHE A 111 -9.66 3.03 7.47
N LEU A 112 -10.31 3.84 6.63
CA LEU A 112 -9.64 4.85 5.80
C LEU A 112 -8.91 5.87 6.66
N PHE A 113 -9.60 6.47 7.64
CA PHE A 113 -9.00 7.48 8.50
C PHE A 113 -7.93 6.90 9.43
N SER A 114 -8.09 5.67 9.89
CA SER A 114 -7.04 4.95 10.61
C SER A 114 -5.79 4.79 9.73
N GLY A 115 -5.94 4.35 8.47
CA GLY A 115 -4.85 4.25 7.52
C GLY A 115 -4.18 5.61 7.24
N TYR A 116 -4.95 6.68 7.09
CA TYR A 116 -4.42 8.03 6.90
C TYR A 116 -3.65 8.55 8.13
N LEU A 117 -4.12 8.23 9.32
CA LEU A 117 -3.38 8.54 10.55
C LEU A 117 -2.04 7.77 10.60
N TRP A 118 -2.07 6.47 10.25
CA TRP A 118 -0.85 5.70 10.13
C TRP A 118 0.09 6.26 9.05
N PHE A 119 -0.42 6.80 7.95
CA PHE A 119 0.41 7.47 6.94
C PHE A 119 1.20 8.63 7.54
N LEU A 120 0.57 9.47 8.36
CA LEU A 120 1.27 10.53 9.09
C LEU A 120 2.31 9.96 10.06
N ILE A 121 1.92 8.95 10.86
CA ILE A 121 2.81 8.32 11.84
C ILE A 121 4.06 7.75 11.16
N VAL A 122 3.92 7.00 10.05
CA VAL A 122 5.08 6.42 9.36
C VAL A 122 5.95 7.48 8.72
N THR A 123 5.36 8.57 8.22
CA THR A 123 6.13 9.66 7.59
C THR A 123 6.98 10.39 8.64
N VAL A 124 6.41 10.68 9.81
CA VAL A 124 7.13 11.29 10.94
C VAL A 124 8.18 10.31 11.51
N ALA A 125 7.83 9.03 11.67
CA ALA A 125 8.76 8.02 12.16
C ALA A 125 9.95 7.83 11.19
N HIS A 126 9.71 7.80 9.88
CA HIS A 126 10.77 7.76 8.87
C HIS A 126 11.72 8.95 9.00
N ALA A 127 11.18 10.17 9.07
CA ALA A 127 11.97 11.38 9.27
C ALA A 127 12.79 11.34 10.57
N GLY A 128 12.20 10.86 11.67
CA GLY A 128 12.88 10.68 12.96
C GLY A 128 14.04 9.70 12.88
N ILE A 129 13.87 8.56 12.21
CA ILE A 129 14.95 7.57 12.01
C ILE A 129 16.05 8.17 11.15
N VAL A 130 15.71 8.91 10.07
CA VAL A 130 16.70 9.60 9.22
C VAL A 130 17.49 10.63 10.04
N LEU A 131 16.83 11.43 10.86
CA LEU A 131 17.48 12.41 11.73
C LEU A 131 18.43 11.73 12.73
N TYR A 132 17.99 10.63 13.36
CA TYR A 132 18.85 9.82 14.24
C TYR A 132 20.10 9.33 13.52
N MET A 133 19.96 8.76 12.32
CA MET A 133 21.10 8.26 11.52
C MET A 133 22.09 9.36 11.15
N ILE A 134 21.60 10.55 10.80
CA ILE A 134 22.43 11.70 10.51
C ILE A 134 23.26 12.09 11.74
N ASN A 135 22.66 12.08 12.93
CA ASN A 135 23.31 12.42 14.19
C ASN A 135 24.39 11.41 14.58
N VAL A 136 24.14 10.10 14.37
CA VAL A 136 25.11 9.04 14.66
C VAL A 136 26.06 8.75 13.50
N ASN A 137 25.97 9.53 12.41
CA ASN A 137 26.77 9.41 11.20
C ASN A 137 26.67 8.05 10.50
N GLU A 138 25.50 7.41 10.57
CA GLU A 138 25.21 6.15 9.90
C GLU A 138 24.47 6.38 8.57
N THR A 139 24.58 5.42 7.64
CA THR A 139 23.90 5.51 6.33
C THR A 139 22.81 4.46 6.15
N VAL A 140 22.80 3.40 6.95
CA VAL A 140 21.89 2.26 6.90
C VAL A 140 20.98 2.28 8.12
N PHE A 141 19.69 2.06 7.94
CA PHE A 141 18.74 2.01 9.05
C PHE A 141 19.09 0.92 10.06
N PRO A 142 18.97 1.20 11.38
CA PRO A 142 19.07 0.19 12.41
C PRO A 142 18.02 -0.92 12.21
N HIS A 143 18.42 -2.17 12.37
CA HIS A 143 17.51 -3.32 12.22
C HIS A 143 16.28 -3.21 13.13
N ALA A 144 16.49 -2.78 14.38
CA ALA A 144 15.41 -2.58 15.35
C ALA A 144 14.36 -1.52 14.92
N ALA A 145 14.72 -0.58 14.04
CA ALA A 145 13.80 0.46 13.58
C ALA A 145 13.16 0.12 12.22
N ILE A 146 13.91 -0.56 11.31
CA ILE A 146 13.43 -0.78 9.95
C ILE A 146 12.29 -1.79 9.87
N TYR A 147 12.29 -2.84 10.71
CA TYR A 147 11.24 -3.85 10.68
C TYR A 147 9.89 -3.31 11.16
N PRO A 148 9.80 -2.68 12.35
CA PRO A 148 8.55 -2.06 12.79
C PRO A 148 8.07 -0.99 11.81
N LEU A 149 8.98 -0.14 11.29
CA LEU A 149 8.62 0.89 10.32
C LEU A 149 7.95 0.28 9.07
N ARG A 150 8.55 -0.78 8.49
CA ARG A 150 7.98 -1.45 7.31
C ARG A 150 6.65 -2.13 7.62
N HIS A 151 6.50 -2.71 8.79
CA HIS A 151 5.25 -3.32 9.20
C HIS A 151 4.13 -2.27 9.32
N ILE A 152 4.38 -1.14 9.99
CA ILE A 152 3.42 -0.04 10.09
C ILE A 152 3.09 0.54 8.70
N GLN A 153 4.07 0.69 7.81
CA GLN A 153 3.86 1.16 6.44
C GLN A 153 2.90 0.26 5.67
N VAL A 154 3.09 -1.05 5.75
CA VAL A 154 2.32 -2.02 4.97
C VAL A 154 0.97 -2.30 5.62
N MET A 155 0.93 -2.69 6.89
CA MET A 155 -0.30 -3.12 7.56
C MET A 155 -1.08 -1.96 8.16
N GLY A 156 -0.41 -1.03 8.83
CA GLY A 156 -1.06 0.14 9.44
C GLY A 156 -1.55 1.15 8.42
N PHE A 157 -0.73 1.51 7.43
CA PHE A 157 -1.12 2.51 6.44
C PHE A 157 -1.84 1.88 5.24
N ILE A 158 -1.12 1.12 4.40
CA ILE A 158 -1.64 0.75 3.07
C ILE A 158 -2.77 -0.28 3.19
N THR A 159 -2.59 -1.34 3.96
CA THR A 159 -3.60 -2.39 4.11
C THR A 159 -4.87 -1.86 4.76
N MET A 160 -4.78 -1.01 5.79
CA MET A 160 -5.97 -0.36 6.37
C MET A 160 -6.78 0.40 5.33
N VAL A 161 -6.13 1.22 4.49
CA VAL A 161 -6.82 1.96 3.43
C VAL A 161 -7.48 1.00 2.43
N ILE A 162 -6.76 -0.05 2.00
CA ILE A 162 -7.29 -1.05 1.06
C ILE A 162 -8.52 -1.74 1.66
N LEU A 163 -8.46 -2.19 2.92
CA LEU A 163 -9.59 -2.85 3.59
C LEU A 163 -10.80 -1.92 3.71
N GLY A 164 -10.57 -0.64 4.01
CA GLY A 164 -11.62 0.38 4.00
C GLY A 164 -12.30 0.50 2.64
N VAL A 165 -11.52 0.64 1.56
CA VAL A 165 -12.05 0.70 0.19
C VAL A 165 -12.76 -0.61 -0.17
N LEU A 166 -12.17 -1.78 0.11
CA LEU A 166 -12.78 -3.09 -0.16
C LEU A 166 -14.13 -3.26 0.53
N SER A 167 -14.24 -2.88 1.80
CA SER A 167 -15.48 -3.05 2.58
C SER A 167 -16.66 -2.25 2.01
N ARG A 168 -16.40 -1.16 1.28
CA ARG A 168 -17.40 -0.33 0.61
C ARG A 168 -17.67 -0.78 -0.83
N THR A 169 -16.60 -1.02 -1.58
CA THR A 169 -16.68 -1.16 -3.04
C THR A 169 -16.91 -2.59 -3.48
N LEU A 170 -16.31 -3.58 -2.82
CA LEU A 170 -16.41 -4.97 -3.27
C LEU A 170 -17.83 -5.54 -3.18
N PRO A 171 -18.59 -5.32 -2.09
CA PRO A 171 -19.99 -5.75 -2.03
C PRO A 171 -20.83 -5.11 -3.13
N ALA A 172 -20.64 -3.82 -3.39
CA ALA A 172 -21.38 -3.11 -4.45
C ALA A 172 -21.02 -3.62 -5.85
N PHE A 173 -19.75 -3.96 -6.11
CA PHE A 173 -19.29 -4.41 -7.41
C PHE A 173 -19.67 -5.86 -7.72
N LEU A 174 -19.70 -6.71 -6.71
CA LEU A 174 -20.01 -8.14 -6.84
C LEU A 174 -21.45 -8.48 -6.49
N GLY A 175 -22.28 -7.49 -6.10
CA GLY A 175 -23.65 -7.71 -5.66
C GLY A 175 -23.76 -8.49 -4.36
N LEU A 176 -22.76 -8.43 -3.49
CA LEU A 176 -22.73 -9.15 -2.22
C LEU A 176 -23.52 -8.39 -1.14
N LYS A 177 -23.88 -9.11 -0.09
CA LYS A 177 -24.45 -8.51 1.11
C LYS A 177 -23.48 -7.51 1.75
N THR A 178 -24.02 -6.40 2.25
CA THR A 178 -23.22 -5.41 2.97
C THR A 178 -22.58 -6.02 4.23
N PRO A 179 -21.30 -5.74 4.50
CA PRO A 179 -20.62 -6.23 5.69
C PRO A 179 -21.29 -5.75 6.98
N ASN A 180 -21.23 -6.59 8.02
CA ASN A 180 -21.72 -6.20 9.34
C ASN A 180 -20.86 -5.08 9.93
N ALA A 181 -21.48 -3.94 10.24
CA ALA A 181 -20.80 -2.75 10.71
C ALA A 181 -20.08 -2.96 12.05
N LYS A 182 -20.73 -3.64 13.02
CA LYS A 182 -20.11 -3.92 14.33
C LYS A 182 -18.87 -4.81 14.20
N MET A 183 -18.96 -5.84 13.34
CA MET A 183 -17.83 -6.73 13.07
C MET A 183 -16.68 -5.99 12.40
N ASN A 184 -16.95 -5.13 11.39
CA ASN A 184 -15.95 -4.27 10.79
C ASN A 184 -15.22 -3.39 11.82
N LEU A 185 -15.97 -2.79 12.77
CA LEU A 185 -15.38 -1.96 13.81
C LEU A 185 -14.46 -2.78 14.74
N ILE A 186 -14.88 -3.98 15.15
CA ILE A 186 -14.05 -4.89 15.96
C ILE A 186 -12.77 -5.25 15.20
N ILE A 187 -12.89 -5.64 13.93
CA ILE A 187 -11.73 -5.99 13.08
C ILE A 187 -10.77 -4.82 12.96
N MET A 188 -11.28 -3.62 12.73
CA MET A 188 -10.47 -2.40 12.65
C MET A 188 -9.68 -2.17 13.94
N PHE A 189 -10.31 -2.30 15.12
CA PHE A 189 -9.60 -2.18 16.40
C PHE A 189 -8.57 -3.30 16.61
N MET A 190 -8.90 -4.55 16.26
CA MET A 190 -7.97 -5.67 16.37
C MET A 190 -6.71 -5.46 15.50
N LEU A 191 -6.89 -5.02 14.26
CA LEU A 191 -5.78 -4.71 13.35
C LEU A 191 -4.91 -3.55 13.87
N ASN A 192 -5.52 -2.46 14.34
CA ASN A 192 -4.76 -1.34 14.92
C ASN A 192 -3.97 -1.77 16.14
N ALA A 193 -4.58 -2.57 17.02
CA ALA A 193 -3.92 -3.09 18.21
C ALA A 193 -2.75 -4.03 17.84
N SER A 194 -2.95 -4.95 16.88
CA SER A 194 -1.90 -5.87 16.43
C SER A 194 -0.71 -5.11 15.83
N VAL A 195 -0.96 -4.14 14.95
CA VAL A 195 0.07 -3.28 14.35
C VAL A 195 0.86 -2.52 15.41
N LEU A 196 0.18 -1.89 16.37
CA LEU A 196 0.82 -1.13 17.45
C LEU A 196 1.64 -2.05 18.36
N VAL A 197 1.04 -3.16 18.83
CA VAL A 197 1.71 -4.11 19.72
C VAL A 197 2.96 -4.67 19.05
N ARG A 198 2.88 -5.04 17.77
CA ARG A 198 4.01 -5.56 17.02
C ARG A 198 5.12 -4.52 16.82
N ALA A 199 4.75 -3.30 16.48
CA ALA A 199 5.71 -2.20 16.29
C ALA A 199 6.53 -1.90 17.56
N VAL A 200 5.92 -2.10 18.75
CA VAL A 200 6.58 -1.89 20.05
C VAL A 200 7.30 -3.15 20.53
N SER A 201 6.66 -4.31 20.44
CA SER A 201 7.21 -5.55 20.99
C SER A 201 8.45 -6.06 20.26
N GLN A 202 8.50 -5.93 18.93
CA GLN A 202 9.63 -6.45 18.13
C GLN A 202 10.99 -5.80 18.49
N PRO A 203 11.13 -4.47 18.53
CA PRO A 203 12.39 -3.85 18.95
C PRO A 203 12.72 -4.10 20.42
N LEU A 204 11.71 -4.13 21.32
CA LEU A 204 11.93 -4.41 22.74
C LEU A 204 12.31 -5.86 23.00
N MET A 205 11.71 -6.81 22.28
CA MET A 205 12.15 -8.21 22.31
C MET A 205 13.63 -8.33 21.94
N THR A 206 14.04 -7.68 20.85
CA THR A 206 15.43 -7.68 20.40
C THR A 206 16.38 -7.03 21.44
N TYR A 207 15.96 -5.92 22.03
CA TYR A 207 16.75 -5.22 23.08
C TYR A 207 16.91 -6.06 24.35
N TYR A 208 15.84 -6.71 24.82
CA TYR A 208 15.87 -7.46 26.07
C TYR A 208 16.44 -8.87 25.94
N ALA A 209 16.69 -9.37 24.75
CA ALA A 209 17.25 -10.72 24.54
C ALA A 209 18.55 -10.96 25.35
N ASP A 210 19.42 -9.96 25.40
CA ASP A 210 20.70 -10.05 26.10
C ASP A 210 20.71 -9.31 27.46
N VAL A 211 19.65 -8.56 27.80
CA VAL A 211 19.63 -7.67 28.95
C VAL A 211 18.77 -8.22 30.10
N ASN A 212 17.58 -8.73 29.78
CA ASN A 212 16.61 -9.17 30.80
C ASN A 212 15.65 -10.24 30.25
N LEU A 213 15.93 -11.49 30.57
CA LEU A 213 15.18 -12.64 30.07
C LEU A 213 13.67 -12.63 30.38
N PRO A 214 13.18 -12.29 31.59
CA PRO A 214 11.76 -12.12 31.85
C PRO A 214 11.06 -11.11 30.91
N PHE A 215 11.63 -9.94 30.67
CA PHE A 215 11.08 -8.95 29.75
C PHE A 215 11.15 -9.44 28.30
N TYR A 216 12.22 -10.16 27.91
CA TYR A 216 12.27 -10.83 26.61
C TYR A 216 11.07 -11.72 26.38
N TYR A 217 10.72 -12.60 27.33
CA TYR A 217 9.56 -13.50 27.18
C TYR A 217 8.24 -12.74 27.09
N VAL A 218 8.06 -11.64 27.83
CA VAL A 218 6.87 -10.78 27.71
C VAL A 218 6.74 -10.21 26.31
N PHE A 219 7.79 -9.58 25.79
CA PHE A 219 7.74 -8.97 24.45
C PHE A 219 7.71 -10.01 23.32
N ASN A 220 8.33 -11.16 23.50
CA ASN A 220 8.22 -12.29 22.57
C ASN A 220 6.78 -12.82 22.49
N THR A 221 6.10 -12.96 23.62
CA THR A 221 4.69 -13.37 23.65
C THR A 221 3.81 -12.32 22.98
N LEU A 222 4.01 -11.04 23.27
CA LEU A 222 3.27 -9.94 22.62
C LEU A 222 3.52 -9.90 21.11
N TYR A 223 4.75 -10.10 20.65
CA TYR A 223 5.11 -10.18 19.24
C TYR A 223 4.37 -11.33 18.53
N PHE A 224 4.43 -12.54 19.10
CA PHE A 224 3.74 -13.71 18.54
C PHE A 224 2.22 -13.56 18.52
N THR A 225 1.63 -13.14 19.65
CA THR A 225 0.18 -12.94 19.74
C THR A 225 -0.31 -11.86 18.79
N SER A 226 0.46 -10.78 18.58
CA SER A 226 0.11 -9.74 17.60
C SER A 226 0.01 -10.30 16.19
N ALA A 227 0.93 -11.19 15.77
CA ALA A 227 0.86 -11.83 14.47
C ALA A 227 -0.39 -12.73 14.34
N CYS A 228 -0.74 -13.48 15.38
CA CYS A 228 -1.96 -14.29 15.39
C CYS A 228 -3.24 -13.44 15.31
N VAL A 229 -3.29 -12.32 16.02
CA VAL A 229 -4.43 -11.38 15.99
C VAL A 229 -4.54 -10.72 14.61
N GLU A 230 -3.43 -10.40 13.96
CA GLU A 230 -3.40 -9.84 12.61
C GLU A 230 -3.99 -10.81 11.59
N LEU A 231 -3.50 -12.05 11.52
CA LEU A 231 -4.05 -13.09 10.67
C LEU A 231 -5.55 -13.32 10.94
N LEU A 232 -5.94 -13.46 12.21
CA LEU A 232 -7.35 -13.62 12.60
C LEU A 232 -8.21 -12.46 12.10
N SER A 233 -7.73 -11.22 12.24
CA SER A 233 -8.44 -10.03 11.79
C SER A 233 -8.65 -10.02 10.27
N ILE A 234 -7.64 -10.42 9.49
CA ILE A 234 -7.76 -10.55 8.03
C ILE A 234 -8.77 -11.64 7.66
N LEU A 235 -8.73 -12.81 8.30
CA LEU A 235 -9.69 -13.89 8.05
C LEU A 235 -11.12 -13.48 8.41
N LEU A 236 -11.31 -12.81 9.55
CA LEU A 236 -12.62 -12.27 9.96
C LEU A 236 -13.10 -11.19 9.00
N PHE A 237 -12.20 -10.35 8.47
CA PHE A 237 -12.55 -9.35 7.46
C PHE A 237 -13.05 -10.02 6.17
N LEU A 238 -12.33 -11.01 5.64
CA LEU A 238 -12.73 -11.74 4.45
C LEU A 238 -14.07 -12.48 4.66
N TYR A 239 -14.28 -13.06 5.83
CA TYR A 239 -15.56 -13.66 6.20
C TYR A 239 -16.69 -12.63 6.21
N ASN A 240 -16.48 -11.47 6.84
CA ASN A 240 -17.47 -10.39 6.93
C ASN A 240 -17.78 -9.72 5.58
N LEU A 241 -16.86 -9.78 4.61
CA LEU A 241 -17.12 -9.32 3.24
C LEU A 241 -18.09 -10.20 2.46
N ASN A 242 -18.48 -11.36 2.99
CA ASN A 242 -19.37 -12.33 2.35
C ASN A 242 -18.87 -12.83 0.97
N ILE A 243 -17.57 -12.83 0.74
CA ILE A 243 -16.95 -13.15 -0.57
C ILE A 243 -17.19 -14.60 -1.02
N LEU A 244 -17.53 -15.51 -0.10
CA LEU A 244 -17.84 -16.90 -0.38
C LEU A 244 -19.35 -17.18 -0.49
N THR A 245 -20.18 -16.14 -0.36
CA THR A 245 -21.65 -16.26 -0.47
C THR A 245 -22.13 -16.00 -1.89
N LYS A 246 -23.33 -16.46 -2.22
CA LYS A 246 -23.96 -16.11 -3.50
C LYS A 246 -24.30 -14.64 -3.52
N PRO A 247 -24.10 -13.95 -4.67
CA PRO A 247 -24.56 -12.57 -4.85
C PRO A 247 -26.05 -12.43 -4.54
N GLU A 248 -26.43 -11.35 -3.86
CA GLU A 248 -27.86 -10.98 -3.66
C GLU A 248 -28.43 -10.27 -4.90
N VAL A 249 -27.55 -9.61 -5.68
CA VAL A 249 -27.93 -8.92 -6.92
C VAL A 249 -27.33 -9.67 -8.10
N ASP A 250 -28.19 -10.10 -9.02
CA ASP A 250 -27.75 -10.73 -10.26
C ASP A 250 -27.48 -9.68 -11.34
N PHE A 251 -26.23 -9.55 -11.71
CA PHE A 251 -25.78 -8.66 -12.78
C PHE A 251 -25.63 -9.37 -14.15
N SER A 252 -26.12 -10.62 -14.30
CA SER A 252 -25.93 -11.42 -15.51
C SER A 252 -26.54 -10.79 -16.78
N GLY A 253 -27.52 -9.90 -16.64
CA GLY A 253 -28.14 -9.15 -17.74
C GLY A 253 -27.48 -7.81 -18.07
N MET A 254 -26.45 -7.40 -17.34
CA MET A 254 -25.76 -6.12 -17.53
C MET A 254 -24.38 -6.34 -18.15
N GLU A 255 -24.02 -5.52 -19.15
CA GLU A 255 -22.66 -5.47 -19.71
C GLU A 255 -21.69 -4.81 -18.71
N ILE A 256 -21.43 -5.48 -17.59
CA ILE A 256 -20.47 -5.00 -16.59
C ILE A 256 -19.09 -5.58 -16.91
N GLU A 257 -18.11 -4.69 -17.08
CA GLU A 257 -16.72 -5.05 -17.24
C GLU A 257 -16.16 -5.69 -15.95
N LYS A 258 -15.74 -6.95 -16.03
CA LYS A 258 -15.29 -7.76 -14.89
C LYS A 258 -13.77 -8.06 -14.88
N SER A 259 -13.01 -7.49 -15.82
CA SER A 259 -11.57 -7.79 -15.93
C SER A 259 -10.74 -7.41 -14.71
N TYR A 260 -11.24 -6.49 -13.87
CA TYR A 260 -10.62 -6.09 -12.61
C TYR A 260 -10.71 -7.18 -11.52
N GLU A 261 -11.74 -8.05 -11.55
CA GLU A 261 -12.01 -9.03 -10.49
C GLU A 261 -10.83 -9.99 -10.28
N LYS A 262 -10.18 -10.44 -11.35
CA LYS A 262 -9.02 -11.34 -11.27
C LYS A 262 -7.87 -10.76 -10.44
N PHE A 263 -7.66 -9.44 -10.49
CA PHE A 263 -6.65 -8.76 -9.67
C PHE A 263 -7.04 -8.73 -8.20
N VAL A 264 -8.31 -8.48 -7.90
CA VAL A 264 -8.83 -8.47 -6.53
C VAL A 264 -8.68 -9.85 -5.90
N TRP A 265 -9.11 -10.91 -6.61
CA TRP A 265 -9.01 -12.29 -6.11
C TRP A 265 -7.56 -12.73 -5.93
N ALA A 266 -6.69 -12.45 -6.91
CA ALA A 266 -5.27 -12.75 -6.79
C ALA A 266 -4.62 -11.95 -5.63
N GLY A 267 -4.97 -10.68 -5.46
CA GLY A 267 -4.49 -9.87 -4.34
C GLY A 267 -4.91 -10.43 -2.99
N ILE A 268 -6.17 -10.84 -2.82
CA ILE A 268 -6.65 -11.49 -1.58
C ILE A 268 -5.86 -12.78 -1.31
N LEU A 269 -5.63 -13.61 -2.34
CA LEU A 269 -4.82 -14.82 -2.19
C LEU A 269 -3.40 -14.50 -1.74
N TRP A 270 -2.76 -13.49 -2.34
CA TRP A 270 -1.43 -13.06 -1.95
C TRP A 270 -1.37 -12.49 -0.52
N LEU A 271 -2.40 -11.79 -0.08
CA LEU A 271 -2.51 -11.35 1.32
C LEU A 271 -2.54 -12.55 2.27
N ILE A 272 -3.34 -13.59 1.99
CA ILE A 272 -3.38 -14.81 2.80
C ILE A 272 -2.01 -15.51 2.82
N VAL A 273 -1.34 -15.63 1.66
CA VAL A 273 0.01 -16.20 1.56
C VAL A 273 1.01 -15.41 2.41
N ALA A 274 0.92 -14.09 2.38
CA ALA A 274 1.79 -13.23 3.18
C ALA A 274 1.54 -13.40 4.68
N GLU A 275 0.29 -13.42 5.12
CA GLU A 275 -0.06 -13.60 6.53
C GLU A 275 0.39 -14.98 7.08
N ILE A 276 0.24 -16.04 6.28
CA ILE A 276 0.77 -17.35 6.62
C ILE A 276 2.30 -17.30 6.74
N GLY A 277 2.99 -16.65 5.79
CA GLY A 277 4.43 -16.45 5.85
C GLY A 277 4.86 -15.69 7.10
N MET A 278 4.09 -14.67 7.51
CA MET A 278 4.34 -13.91 8.72
C MET A 278 4.21 -14.76 9.99
N ILE A 279 3.20 -15.64 10.05
CA ILE A 279 3.06 -16.58 11.18
C ILE A 279 4.25 -17.54 11.24
N ILE A 280 4.70 -18.08 10.10
CA ILE A 280 5.87 -18.95 10.04
C ILE A 280 7.11 -18.24 10.61
N PHE A 281 7.32 -16.96 10.23
CA PHE A 281 8.42 -16.17 10.76
C PHE A 281 8.28 -15.88 12.26
N ALA A 282 7.07 -15.56 12.71
CA ALA A 282 6.81 -15.33 14.13
C ALA A 282 7.05 -16.61 14.97
N VAL A 283 6.67 -17.77 14.46
CA VAL A 283 6.98 -19.09 15.08
C VAL A 283 8.50 -19.31 15.14
N GLN A 284 9.20 -19.10 14.02
CA GLN A 284 10.65 -19.29 13.98
C GLN A 284 11.37 -18.36 14.99
N GLU A 285 11.03 -17.08 15.02
CA GLU A 285 11.66 -16.13 15.93
C GLU A 285 11.30 -16.38 17.38
N SER A 286 10.03 -16.69 17.67
CA SER A 286 9.53 -16.82 19.03
C SER A 286 9.89 -18.17 19.70
N PHE A 287 9.89 -19.26 18.97
CA PHE A 287 10.09 -20.60 19.53
C PHE A 287 11.45 -21.21 19.22
N ALA A 288 12.03 -20.94 18.04
CA ALA A 288 13.35 -21.40 17.72
C ALA A 288 14.46 -20.40 18.16
N GLY A 289 14.08 -19.17 18.54
CA GLY A 289 15.03 -18.11 18.95
C GLY A 289 15.98 -17.68 17.82
N VAL A 290 15.65 -18.00 16.56
CA VAL A 290 16.48 -17.71 15.39
C VAL A 290 15.86 -16.56 14.59
N PRO A 291 16.50 -15.37 14.58
CA PRO A 291 16.03 -14.24 13.79
C PRO A 291 15.92 -14.60 12.31
N VAL A 292 14.82 -14.24 11.68
CA VAL A 292 14.64 -14.43 10.24
C VAL A 292 15.54 -13.45 9.49
N SER A 293 16.31 -13.94 8.52
CA SER A 293 17.22 -13.08 7.77
C SER A 293 16.45 -12.03 6.96
N HIS A 294 17.02 -10.84 6.85
CA HIS A 294 16.43 -9.73 6.08
C HIS A 294 16.11 -10.13 4.62
N ALA A 295 16.91 -11.01 4.05
CA ALA A 295 16.71 -11.49 2.70
C ALA A 295 15.47 -12.41 2.59
N ILE A 296 15.21 -13.26 3.58
CA ILE A 296 14.01 -14.12 3.62
C ILE A 296 12.76 -13.27 3.87
N ILE A 297 12.81 -12.29 4.79
CA ILE A 297 11.72 -11.33 4.99
C ILE A 297 11.40 -10.55 3.70
N GLY A 298 12.38 -10.39 2.80
CA GLY A 298 12.17 -9.83 1.47
C GLY A 298 11.11 -10.57 0.65
N SER A 299 11.01 -11.90 0.75
CA SER A 299 9.98 -12.68 0.04
C SER A 299 8.57 -12.35 0.53
N TYR A 300 8.38 -12.28 1.86
CA TYR A 300 7.13 -11.82 2.47
C TYR A 300 6.75 -10.42 1.99
N ARG A 301 7.71 -9.48 1.99
CA ARG A 301 7.46 -8.12 1.52
C ARG A 301 6.99 -8.09 0.08
N HIS A 302 7.56 -8.91 -0.81
CA HIS A 302 7.08 -9.03 -2.19
C HIS A 302 5.69 -9.62 -2.28
N ALA A 303 5.34 -10.62 -1.48
CA ALA A 303 3.98 -11.15 -1.42
C ALA A 303 2.96 -10.06 -1.06
N VAL A 304 3.28 -9.21 -0.07
CA VAL A 304 2.38 -8.11 0.33
C VAL A 304 2.41 -6.97 -0.68
N THR A 305 3.60 -6.45 -1.05
CA THR A 305 3.68 -5.19 -1.82
C THR A 305 3.37 -5.39 -3.30
N VAL A 306 3.87 -6.44 -3.91
CA VAL A 306 3.64 -6.73 -5.33
C VAL A 306 2.44 -7.65 -5.50
N GLY A 307 2.40 -8.75 -4.75
CA GLY A 307 1.31 -9.72 -4.82
C GLY A 307 -0.04 -9.16 -4.37
N PHE A 308 -0.12 -8.49 -3.22
CA PHE A 308 -1.39 -7.94 -2.72
C PHE A 308 -1.61 -6.49 -3.16
N ILE A 309 -0.76 -5.55 -2.72
CA ILE A 309 -1.01 -4.12 -2.86
C ILE A 309 -1.03 -3.71 -4.33
N THR A 310 -0.04 -4.12 -5.14
CA THR A 310 0.00 -3.76 -6.57
C THR A 310 -1.15 -4.41 -7.35
N MET A 311 -1.57 -5.63 -7.00
CA MET A 311 -2.78 -6.23 -7.57
C MET A 311 -4.02 -5.40 -7.27
N MET A 312 -4.19 -4.92 -6.03
CA MET A 312 -5.30 -4.03 -5.67
C MET A 312 -5.24 -2.71 -6.46
N ILE A 313 -4.06 -2.10 -6.59
CA ILE A 313 -3.88 -0.89 -7.41
C ILE A 313 -4.30 -1.15 -8.86
N PHE A 314 -3.85 -2.25 -9.47
CA PHE A 314 -4.20 -2.60 -10.84
C PHE A 314 -5.70 -2.84 -11.00
N GLY A 315 -6.30 -3.61 -10.09
CA GLY A 315 -7.74 -3.89 -10.10
C GLY A 315 -8.57 -2.60 -9.99
N PHE A 316 -8.31 -1.80 -8.96
CA PHE A 316 -9.05 -0.55 -8.75
C PHE A 316 -8.82 0.48 -9.85
N ALA A 317 -7.58 0.70 -10.28
CA ALA A 317 -7.28 1.67 -11.34
C ALA A 317 -7.93 1.27 -12.68
N SER A 318 -7.90 -0.02 -13.05
CA SER A 318 -8.53 -0.50 -14.28
C SER A 318 -10.05 -0.36 -14.28
N ARG A 319 -10.69 -0.25 -13.12
CA ARG A 319 -12.14 -0.02 -12.96
C ARG A 319 -12.49 1.46 -12.82
N ILE A 320 -11.80 2.17 -11.90
CA ILE A 320 -12.14 3.54 -11.53
C ILE A 320 -11.78 4.52 -12.64
N ILE A 321 -10.60 4.37 -13.27
CA ILE A 321 -10.11 5.36 -14.23
C ILE A 321 -11.00 5.42 -15.50
N PRO A 322 -11.34 4.31 -16.17
CA PRO A 322 -12.25 4.36 -17.31
C PRO A 322 -13.61 4.96 -16.96
N ILE A 323 -14.20 4.55 -15.82
CA ILE A 323 -15.49 5.09 -15.36
C ILE A 323 -15.40 6.60 -15.11
N SER A 324 -14.30 7.08 -14.51
CA SER A 324 -14.11 8.50 -14.22
C SER A 324 -14.00 9.38 -15.46
N GLN A 325 -13.56 8.80 -16.56
CA GLN A 325 -13.39 9.48 -17.85
C GLN A 325 -14.54 9.20 -18.84
N GLY A 326 -15.51 8.36 -18.47
CA GLY A 326 -16.61 7.98 -19.37
C GLY A 326 -16.17 7.14 -20.58
N VAL A 327 -15.02 6.49 -20.53
CA VAL A 327 -14.45 5.72 -21.63
C VAL A 327 -14.25 4.24 -21.28
N LYS A 328 -14.05 3.39 -22.30
CA LYS A 328 -13.62 2.00 -22.11
C LYS A 328 -12.10 1.95 -21.89
N LEU A 329 -11.64 0.90 -21.22
CA LEU A 329 -10.20 0.63 -21.09
C LEU A 329 -9.57 0.45 -22.48
N HIS A 330 -8.43 1.08 -22.71
CA HIS A 330 -7.77 1.10 -24.04
C HIS A 330 -7.48 -0.31 -24.58
N CYS A 331 -6.94 -1.23 -23.74
CA CYS A 331 -6.57 -2.58 -24.18
C CYS A 331 -6.72 -3.63 -23.07
N TYR A 332 -7.71 -4.52 -23.20
CA TYR A 332 -7.97 -5.61 -22.25
C TYR A 332 -6.91 -6.72 -22.30
N SER A 333 -6.33 -6.98 -23.50
CA SER A 333 -5.24 -7.95 -23.65
C SER A 333 -3.98 -7.51 -22.89
N SER A 334 -3.62 -6.24 -22.98
CA SER A 334 -2.51 -5.66 -22.20
C SER A 334 -2.74 -5.80 -20.69
N LEU A 335 -3.96 -5.57 -20.23
CA LEU A 335 -4.33 -5.77 -18.82
C LEU A 335 -4.15 -7.25 -18.41
N THR A 336 -4.55 -8.19 -19.27
CA THR A 336 -4.41 -9.63 -18.99
C THR A 336 -2.94 -10.07 -18.99
N ILE A 337 -2.14 -9.57 -19.92
CA ILE A 337 -0.69 -9.83 -19.92
C ILE A 337 -0.03 -9.28 -18.65
N SER A 338 -0.36 -8.04 -18.26
CA SER A 338 0.13 -7.46 -17.01
C SER A 338 -0.25 -8.31 -15.81
N PHE A 339 -1.47 -8.86 -15.76
CA PHE A 339 -1.91 -9.76 -14.70
C PHE A 339 -1.07 -11.04 -14.61
N ILE A 340 -0.80 -11.68 -15.74
CA ILE A 340 0.00 -12.91 -15.80
C ILE A 340 1.44 -12.61 -15.37
N LEU A 341 2.03 -11.56 -15.91
CA LEU A 341 3.42 -11.21 -15.62
C LEU A 341 3.64 -10.85 -14.15
N ILE A 342 2.75 -10.02 -13.55
CA ILE A 342 2.92 -9.61 -12.16
C ILE A 342 2.75 -10.80 -11.19
N ASN A 343 1.82 -11.73 -11.45
CA ASN A 343 1.67 -12.96 -10.67
C ASN A 343 2.88 -13.89 -10.83
N THR A 344 3.38 -14.05 -12.05
CA THR A 344 4.57 -14.88 -12.33
C THR A 344 5.79 -14.30 -11.62
N GLY A 345 6.03 -13.00 -11.74
CA GLY A 345 7.15 -12.31 -11.07
C GLY A 345 7.07 -12.47 -9.55
N SER A 346 5.91 -12.19 -8.95
CA SER A 346 5.67 -12.35 -7.50
C SER A 346 5.90 -13.79 -7.05
N PHE A 347 5.38 -14.78 -7.79
CA PHE A 347 5.57 -16.19 -7.46
C PHE A 347 7.05 -16.59 -7.50
N LEU A 348 7.76 -16.25 -8.57
CA LEU A 348 9.18 -16.53 -8.70
C LEU A 348 9.99 -15.88 -7.56
N ARG A 349 9.67 -14.63 -7.20
CA ARG A 349 10.35 -13.93 -6.13
C ARG A 349 10.08 -14.55 -4.77
N VAL A 350 8.83 -14.81 -4.44
CA VAL A 350 8.42 -15.34 -3.13
C VAL A 350 8.97 -16.74 -2.89
N VAL A 351 9.01 -17.60 -3.93
CA VAL A 351 9.50 -18.97 -3.81
C VAL A 351 11.03 -19.03 -3.88
N PHE A 352 11.64 -18.41 -4.87
CA PHE A 352 13.08 -18.59 -5.11
C PHE A 352 13.98 -17.72 -4.24
N GLN A 353 13.49 -16.64 -3.64
CA GLN A 353 14.30 -15.83 -2.73
C GLN A 353 14.71 -16.60 -1.45
N PRO A 354 13.82 -17.28 -0.71
CA PRO A 354 14.24 -18.13 0.41
C PRO A 354 15.16 -19.26 -0.03
N ILE A 355 14.88 -19.92 -1.16
CA ILE A 355 15.72 -21.00 -1.68
C ILE A 355 17.12 -20.48 -1.98
N ALA A 356 17.25 -19.36 -2.68
CA ALA A 356 18.53 -18.73 -3.01
C ALA A 356 19.36 -18.43 -1.75
N VAL A 357 18.70 -17.90 -0.71
CA VAL A 357 19.37 -17.55 0.56
C VAL A 357 19.83 -18.78 1.33
N HIS A 358 19.02 -19.85 1.38
CA HIS A 358 19.35 -21.06 2.11
C HIS A 358 20.39 -21.93 1.41
N THR A 359 20.32 -21.99 0.07
CA THR A 359 21.18 -22.93 -0.69
C THR A 359 22.42 -22.27 -1.30
N GLY A 360 22.46 -20.94 -1.39
CA GLY A 360 23.49 -20.22 -2.15
C GLY A 360 23.45 -20.49 -3.65
N SER A 361 22.36 -21.10 -4.17
CA SER A 361 22.24 -21.57 -5.56
C SER A 361 22.23 -20.41 -6.56
N VAL A 362 23.20 -20.38 -7.47
CA VAL A 362 23.30 -19.39 -8.55
C VAL A 362 22.04 -19.34 -9.43
N PRO A 363 21.47 -20.48 -9.89
CA PRO A 363 20.22 -20.49 -10.64
C PRO A 363 19.06 -19.82 -9.89
N SER A 364 18.95 -20.05 -8.56
CA SER A 364 17.89 -19.43 -7.76
C SER A 364 18.06 -17.92 -7.65
N TYR A 365 19.27 -17.41 -7.52
CA TYR A 365 19.58 -15.97 -7.58
C TYR A 365 19.25 -15.36 -8.95
N LEU A 366 19.53 -16.08 -10.03
CA LEU A 366 19.20 -15.64 -11.40
C LEU A 366 17.68 -15.54 -11.57
N ILE A 367 16.92 -16.56 -11.16
CA ILE A 367 15.45 -16.56 -11.23
C ILE A 367 14.88 -15.40 -10.41
N MET A 368 15.41 -15.18 -9.21
CA MET A 368 15.05 -14.04 -8.36
C MET A 368 15.34 -12.69 -9.06
N GLY A 369 16.44 -12.57 -9.78
CA GLY A 369 16.77 -11.37 -10.57
C GLY A 369 15.81 -11.15 -11.74
N ILE A 370 15.52 -12.21 -12.51
CA ILE A 370 14.58 -12.19 -13.62
C ILE A 370 13.16 -11.82 -13.17
N SER A 371 12.73 -12.26 -11.98
CA SER A 371 11.41 -11.93 -11.44
C SER A 371 11.18 -10.42 -11.39
N GLY A 372 12.18 -9.63 -10.98
CA GLY A 372 12.09 -8.17 -10.91
C GLY A 372 11.95 -7.51 -12.30
N LEU A 373 12.57 -8.08 -13.34
CA LEU A 373 12.39 -7.61 -14.71
C LEU A 373 10.97 -7.89 -15.21
N ILE A 374 10.45 -9.08 -14.92
CA ILE A 374 9.07 -9.48 -15.28
C ILE A 374 8.06 -8.52 -14.61
N GLU A 375 8.22 -8.25 -13.31
CA GLU A 375 7.38 -7.30 -12.58
C GLU A 375 7.46 -5.88 -13.17
N SER A 376 8.66 -5.42 -13.53
CA SER A 376 8.87 -4.11 -14.15
C SER A 376 8.17 -3.99 -15.51
N VAL A 377 8.23 -5.02 -16.33
CA VAL A 377 7.50 -5.07 -17.61
C VAL A 377 5.99 -5.06 -17.40
N ALA A 378 5.49 -5.80 -16.40
CA ALA A 378 4.07 -5.81 -16.06
C ALA A 378 3.56 -4.43 -15.67
N ILE A 379 4.30 -3.72 -14.81
CA ILE A 379 3.96 -2.36 -14.36
C ILE A 379 4.00 -1.37 -15.52
N LEU A 380 5.00 -1.47 -16.39
CA LEU A 380 5.13 -0.62 -17.57
C LEU A 380 3.96 -0.80 -18.54
N LEU A 381 3.61 -2.04 -18.86
CA LEU A 381 2.47 -2.36 -19.74
C LEU A 381 1.15 -1.85 -19.15
N PHE A 382 0.95 -2.03 -17.85
CA PHE A 382 -0.21 -1.48 -17.15
C PHE A 382 -0.23 0.05 -17.22
N GLY A 383 0.90 0.70 -16.91
CA GLY A 383 1.02 2.15 -16.95
C GLY A 383 0.73 2.74 -18.34
N ILE A 384 1.25 2.12 -19.40
CA ILE A 384 0.97 2.52 -20.80
C ILE A 384 -0.53 2.37 -21.11
N ASN A 385 -1.16 1.27 -20.68
CA ASN A 385 -2.57 1.04 -20.91
C ASN A 385 -3.46 2.10 -20.23
N ILE A 386 -3.18 2.42 -18.97
CA ILE A 386 -3.89 3.49 -18.23
C ILE A 386 -3.64 4.86 -18.83
N TRP A 387 -2.40 5.16 -19.20
CA TRP A 387 -2.05 6.41 -19.90
C TRP A 387 -2.86 6.60 -21.18
N ARG A 388 -2.94 5.57 -22.02
CA ARG A 388 -3.73 5.61 -23.26
C ARG A 388 -5.23 5.76 -22.97
N THR A 389 -5.76 5.07 -21.98
CA THR A 389 -7.15 5.22 -21.54
C THR A 389 -7.48 6.68 -21.17
N LEU A 390 -6.59 7.34 -20.41
CA LEU A 390 -6.74 8.76 -20.06
C LEU A 390 -6.63 9.68 -21.27
N SER A 391 -5.76 9.35 -22.24
CA SER A 391 -5.60 10.13 -23.47
C SER A 391 -6.82 10.03 -24.39
N ASP A 392 -7.44 8.86 -24.46
CA ASP A 392 -8.67 8.62 -25.24
C ASP A 392 -9.85 9.42 -24.63
N GLY A 393 -9.97 9.46 -23.31
CA GLY A 393 -10.98 10.26 -22.61
C GLY A 393 -10.87 11.78 -22.89
N LYS A 394 -9.64 12.31 -22.89
CA LYS A 394 -9.41 13.72 -23.22
C LYS A 394 -9.77 14.08 -24.67
N ARG A 395 -9.54 13.16 -25.62
CA ARG A 395 -9.88 13.38 -27.05
C ARG A 395 -11.38 13.38 -27.28
N GLN A 396 -12.12 12.49 -26.58
CA GLN A 396 -13.59 12.46 -26.68
C GLN A 396 -14.22 13.71 -26.09
N GLY A 397 -13.79 14.19 -24.91
CA GLY A 397 -14.27 15.42 -24.30
C GLY A 397 -13.96 16.67 -25.13
N ALA A 398 -12.80 16.75 -25.78
CA ALA A 398 -12.47 17.88 -26.67
C ALA A 398 -13.31 17.87 -27.98
N GLY A 399 -13.66 16.67 -28.48
CA GLY A 399 -14.56 16.57 -29.67
C GLY A 399 -15.99 16.98 -29.38
N GLU A 400 -16.51 16.77 -28.16
CA GLU A 400 -17.85 17.22 -27.75
C GLU A 400 -17.92 18.73 -27.55
N GLU A 401 -16.85 19.38 -27.06
CA GLU A 401 -16.80 20.84 -26.93
C GLU A 401 -16.78 21.53 -28.30
N ASP A 402 -16.10 20.98 -29.30
CA ASP A 402 -16.09 21.53 -30.67
C ASP A 402 -17.42 21.36 -31.40
N ASP A 403 -18.16 20.29 -31.16
CA ASP A 403 -19.47 20.03 -31.76
C ASP A 403 -20.59 20.90 -31.14
N HIS A 404 -20.48 21.25 -29.84
CA HIS A 404 -21.43 22.16 -29.19
C HIS A 404 -21.08 23.66 -29.41
N GLY A 405 -19.84 23.97 -29.76
CA GLY A 405 -19.40 25.34 -30.09
C GLY A 405 -19.95 25.88 -31.43
N ASN A 406 -20.44 25.02 -32.32
CA ASN A 406 -20.94 25.39 -33.63
C ASN A 406 -22.48 25.55 -33.73
N ILE A 407 -23.24 25.45 -32.63
CA ILE A 407 -24.69 25.56 -32.64
C ILE A 407 -25.22 26.97 -32.24
N THR A 408 -24.36 27.93 -32.00
CA THR A 408 -24.80 29.32 -31.69
C THR A 408 -24.33 30.36 -32.72
N SER A 409 -24.74 30.16 -34.00
CA SER A 409 -24.75 31.25 -34.98
C SER A 409 -25.66 30.86 -36.17
N VAL A 410 -26.98 30.87 -35.97
CA VAL A 410 -27.97 31.18 -37.02
C VAL A 410 -29.11 31.98 -36.37
#